data_2e13d0e6f46efdaadde735c2e99cca38
#
_entry.id   2e13d0e6f46efdaadde735c2e99cca38
#
_cell.length_a   1.000
_cell.length_b   1.000
_cell.length_c   1.000
_cell.angle_alpha   90.00
_cell.angle_beta   90.00
_cell.angle_gamma   90.00
#
_symmetry.space_group_name_H-M   'P 1'
#
loop_
_entity.id
_entity.type
_entity.pdbx_description
1 polymer ?
#
loop_
_entity_poly.entity_id
_entity_poly.type
_entity_poly.pdbx_seq_one_letter_code
_entity_poly.pdbx_strand_id
1 'polypeptide(L)'
;LLLAERATAGLGSADPMPERIPASGLKDWIDDADAVRRRLRRPMPERPVRASRIGTRFHSWVEHRYGTTPAGDLVDAADDELDLLPSQRGVDGLERDDDAQLSALQAAFERSEWANLAPEAIEVELHLPFAGRTIICRIDAVFRRGDRWQVVDWKTGRAPRDAAELRRRELQLALYRLAWANRVGVAPADVDVAFFFVADELVVVPERVLDEAELLRRWTAAVGTGTTGR
;
A
#
# COMPACT_ATOMS: atom_id res chain seq x y z
N LEU A 1 7.70 36.51 -23.22
CA LEU A 1 6.50 35.67 -22.99
C LEU A 1 6.79 34.58 -21.97
N LEU A 2 7.78 33.70 -22.17
CA LEU A 2 8.11 32.56 -21.27
C LEU A 2 8.50 32.95 -19.84
N LEU A 3 9.07 34.15 -19.62
CA LEU A 3 9.41 34.64 -18.29
C LEU A 3 8.18 35.21 -17.55
N ALA A 4 7.19 35.74 -18.27
CA ALA A 4 5.94 36.22 -17.70
C ALA A 4 5.01 35.02 -17.31
N GLU A 5 4.99 33.97 -18.10
CA GLU A 5 4.27 32.74 -17.78
C GLU A 5 4.86 32.05 -16.56
N ARG A 6 6.18 32.05 -16.38
CA ARG A 6 6.82 31.54 -15.15
C ARG A 6 6.49 32.37 -13.91
N ALA A 7 6.34 33.69 -14.05
CA ALA A 7 5.97 34.56 -12.93
C ALA A 7 4.51 34.39 -12.52
N THR A 8 3.60 34.12 -13.46
CA THR A 8 2.18 33.82 -13.15
C THR A 8 1.96 32.41 -12.65
N ALA A 9 2.75 31.43 -13.07
CA ALA A 9 2.73 30.08 -12.53
C ALA A 9 3.23 30.00 -11.05
N GLY A 10 3.95 31.02 -10.58
CA GLY A 10 4.43 31.11 -9.19
C GLY A 10 3.48 31.80 -8.22
N LEU A 11 2.35 32.36 -8.68
CA LEU A 11 1.40 33.09 -7.81
C LEU A 11 0.14 32.34 -7.42
N GLY A 12 -0.06 31.13 -7.88
CA GLY A 12 -1.09 30.22 -7.41
C GLY A 12 -0.45 29.20 -6.46
N SER A 13 -0.43 29.47 -5.17
CA SER A 13 -0.14 28.48 -4.15
C SER A 13 -1.31 27.49 -4.08
N ALA A 14 -1.50 26.69 -5.15
CA ALA A 14 -2.32 25.51 -5.06
C ALA A 14 -1.65 24.58 -4.03
N ASP A 15 -2.40 24.20 -3.02
CA ASP A 15 -1.97 23.15 -2.08
C ASP A 15 -1.51 21.95 -2.91
N PRO A 16 -0.22 21.53 -2.84
CA PRO A 16 0.29 20.44 -3.66
C PRO A 16 -0.29 19.09 -3.27
N MET A 17 -1.24 19.06 -2.34
CA MET A 17 -1.86 17.83 -1.88
C MET A 17 -2.81 17.28 -2.95
N PRO A 18 -2.59 16.06 -3.46
CA PRO A 18 -3.41 15.48 -4.50
C PRO A 18 -4.85 15.19 -3.99
N GLU A 19 -5.81 15.24 -4.90
CA GLU A 19 -7.19 14.84 -4.60
C GLU A 19 -7.32 13.34 -4.36
N ARG A 20 -6.43 12.55 -4.96
CA ARG A 20 -6.37 11.09 -4.85
C ARG A 20 -5.07 10.69 -4.18
N ILE A 21 -5.15 9.88 -3.14
CA ILE A 21 -3.99 9.45 -2.33
C ILE A 21 -4.05 7.93 -2.22
N PRO A 22 -2.98 7.19 -2.59
CA PRO A 22 -2.89 5.76 -2.32
C PRO A 22 -2.96 5.48 -0.81
N ALA A 23 -3.65 4.42 -0.41
CA ALA A 23 -3.75 4.02 1.00
C ALA A 23 -2.37 3.72 1.61
N SER A 24 -1.47 3.11 0.83
CA SER A 24 -0.08 2.85 1.20
C SER A 24 0.71 4.14 1.52
N GLY A 25 0.44 5.22 0.77
CA GLY A 25 1.09 6.51 0.97
C GLY A 25 0.54 7.35 2.11
N LEU A 26 -0.58 6.97 2.75
CA LEU A 26 -1.17 7.76 3.85
C LEU A 26 -0.22 7.89 5.05
N LYS A 27 0.55 6.86 5.33
CA LYS A 27 1.56 6.86 6.39
C LYS A 27 2.56 8.00 6.23
N ASP A 28 3.04 8.23 5.01
CA ASP A 28 4.03 9.28 4.70
C ASP A 28 3.46 10.67 4.94
N TRP A 29 2.18 10.88 4.60
CA TRP A 29 1.48 12.12 4.90
C TRP A 29 1.30 12.35 6.40
N ILE A 30 1.05 11.29 7.17
CA ILE A 30 0.90 11.37 8.63
C ILE A 30 2.25 11.58 9.30
N ASP A 31 3.31 10.94 8.81
CA ASP A 31 4.65 11.04 9.39
C ASP A 31 5.33 12.38 9.07
N ASP A 32 5.29 12.85 7.82
CA ASP A 32 5.88 14.14 7.39
C ASP A 32 5.19 14.66 6.12
N ALA A 33 4.05 15.33 6.32
CA ALA A 33 3.29 15.95 5.22
C ALA A 33 4.12 16.97 4.42
N ASP A 34 5.05 17.67 5.06
CA ASP A 34 5.90 18.66 4.39
C ASP A 34 6.97 18.01 3.50
N ALA A 35 7.52 16.87 3.91
CA ALA A 35 8.41 16.10 3.05
C ALA A 35 7.67 15.59 1.81
N VAL A 36 6.43 15.08 1.96
CA VAL A 36 5.61 14.65 0.84
C VAL A 36 5.30 15.83 -0.09
N ARG A 37 4.89 17.00 0.46
CA ARG A 37 4.65 18.21 -0.34
C ARG A 37 5.90 18.64 -1.10
N ARG A 38 7.08 18.61 -0.47
CA ARG A 38 8.37 18.91 -1.14
C ARG A 38 8.65 17.95 -2.30
N ARG A 39 8.44 16.65 -2.10
CA ARG A 39 8.61 15.60 -3.13
C ARG A 39 7.67 15.84 -4.32
N LEU A 40 6.40 16.15 -4.07
CA LEU A 40 5.41 16.42 -5.12
C LEU A 40 5.72 17.70 -5.93
N ARG A 41 6.27 18.74 -5.29
CA ARG A 41 6.70 19.97 -6.00
C ARG A 41 7.90 19.74 -6.90
N ARG A 42 8.75 18.76 -6.59
CA ARG A 42 9.96 18.45 -7.35
C ARG A 42 10.11 16.93 -7.48
N PRO A 43 9.29 16.30 -8.31
CA PRO A 43 9.37 14.85 -8.49
C PRO A 43 10.73 14.48 -9.08
N MET A 44 11.45 13.62 -8.38
CA MET A 44 12.66 12.98 -8.90
C MET A 44 12.27 11.61 -9.41
N PRO A 45 12.66 11.23 -10.63
CA PRO A 45 12.41 9.86 -11.11
C PRO A 45 13.15 8.87 -10.21
N GLU A 46 12.39 8.03 -9.52
CA GLU A 46 12.95 6.92 -8.76
C GLU A 46 13.15 5.72 -9.71
N ARG A 47 14.29 5.05 -9.60
CA ARG A 47 14.51 3.82 -10.37
C ARG A 47 13.74 2.71 -9.68
N PRO A 48 12.98 1.88 -10.45
CA PRO A 48 12.35 0.69 -9.85
C PRO A 48 13.40 -0.17 -9.16
N VAL A 49 13.24 -0.40 -7.86
CA VAL A 49 14.14 -1.23 -7.09
C VAL A 49 13.76 -2.71 -7.34
N ARG A 50 14.73 -3.60 -7.19
CA ARG A 50 14.59 -5.04 -7.39
C ARG A 50 13.42 -5.65 -6.60
N ALA A 51 13.27 -5.26 -5.34
CA ALA A 51 12.21 -5.73 -4.47
C ALA A 51 10.81 -5.42 -5.02
N SER A 52 10.61 -4.21 -5.55
CA SER A 52 9.36 -3.79 -6.18
C SER A 52 9.00 -4.68 -7.38
N ARG A 53 9.99 -5.03 -8.24
CA ARG A 53 9.74 -5.92 -9.38
C ARG A 53 9.33 -7.34 -8.96
N ILE A 54 9.96 -7.88 -7.93
CA ILE A 54 9.63 -9.22 -7.41
C ILE A 54 8.24 -9.19 -6.77
N GLY A 55 7.93 -8.13 -6.01
CA GLY A 55 6.60 -7.90 -5.44
C GLY A 55 5.53 -7.89 -6.53
N THR A 56 5.68 -7.05 -7.55
CA THR A 56 4.76 -6.98 -8.69
C THR A 56 4.57 -8.33 -9.37
N ARG A 57 5.66 -9.08 -9.63
CA ARG A 57 5.59 -10.41 -10.25
C ARG A 57 4.85 -11.42 -9.35
N PHE A 58 5.05 -11.33 -8.05
CA PHE A 58 4.37 -12.19 -7.08
C PHE A 58 2.86 -11.90 -7.07
N HIS A 59 2.43 -10.64 -6.96
CA HIS A 59 1.02 -10.25 -7.00
C HIS A 59 0.35 -10.69 -8.31
N SER A 60 0.98 -10.43 -9.45
CA SER A 60 0.46 -10.92 -10.75
C SER A 60 0.35 -12.44 -10.80
N TRP A 61 1.27 -13.18 -10.18
CA TRP A 61 1.19 -14.63 -10.12
C TRP A 61 0.01 -15.09 -9.25
N VAL A 62 -0.22 -14.47 -8.10
CA VAL A 62 -1.38 -14.77 -7.22
C VAL A 62 -2.69 -14.49 -7.97
N GLU A 63 -2.78 -13.37 -8.67
CA GLU A 63 -3.92 -12.98 -9.50
C GLU A 63 -4.25 -14.05 -10.54
N HIS A 64 -3.25 -14.49 -11.33
CA HIS A 64 -3.41 -15.57 -12.30
C HIS A 64 -3.81 -16.90 -11.66
N ARG A 65 -3.23 -17.22 -10.51
CA ARG A 65 -3.52 -18.45 -9.78
C ARG A 65 -5.00 -18.55 -9.38
N TYR A 66 -5.62 -17.43 -9.05
CA TYR A 66 -7.06 -17.37 -8.73
C TYR A 66 -7.95 -17.16 -9.96
N GLY A 67 -7.37 -17.16 -11.17
CA GLY A 67 -8.13 -17.10 -12.42
C GLY A 67 -8.65 -15.72 -12.78
N THR A 68 -8.11 -14.66 -12.16
CA THR A 68 -8.41 -13.28 -12.53
C THR A 68 -7.45 -12.82 -13.64
N THR A 69 -7.93 -12.01 -14.58
CA THR A 69 -7.07 -11.38 -15.58
C THR A 69 -6.44 -10.14 -14.93
N PRO A 70 -5.11 -9.96 -15.01
CA PRO A 70 -4.47 -8.79 -14.42
C PRO A 70 -5.14 -7.50 -14.89
N ALA A 71 -5.57 -6.67 -13.96
CA ALA A 71 -5.95 -5.29 -14.26
C ALA A 71 -4.69 -4.53 -14.65
N GLY A 72 -4.61 -4.06 -15.90
CA GLY A 72 -3.44 -3.35 -16.42
C GLY A 72 -3.03 -2.16 -15.56
N ASP A 73 -1.72 -1.93 -15.47
CA ASP A 73 -0.99 -0.88 -14.75
C ASP A 73 -0.75 -1.11 -13.24
N LEU A 74 0.26 -1.94 -12.98
CA LEU A 74 0.88 -2.12 -11.66
C LEU A 74 1.90 -1.00 -11.39
N VAL A 75 1.47 0.14 -10.90
CA VAL A 75 2.37 1.27 -10.61
C VAL A 75 2.67 1.46 -9.11
N ASP A 76 1.93 0.79 -8.22
CA ASP A 76 2.04 1.03 -6.76
C ASP A 76 2.86 0.00 -5.96
N ALA A 77 3.65 -0.84 -6.63
CA ALA A 77 4.55 -1.78 -5.92
C ALA A 77 5.77 -1.09 -5.25
N ALA A 78 5.82 0.23 -5.25
CA ALA A 78 6.99 1.00 -4.80
C ALA A 78 7.13 1.12 -3.27
N ASP A 79 6.09 0.83 -2.49
CA ASP A 79 6.09 1.10 -1.05
C ASP A 79 6.75 0.03 -0.15
N ASP A 80 7.05 -1.15 -0.70
CA ASP A 80 7.72 -2.22 0.07
C ASP A 80 9.27 -2.08 0.09
N GLU A 81 9.79 -0.94 -0.33
CA GLU A 81 11.12 -0.79 -0.88
C GLU A 81 12.24 -0.46 0.10
N LEU A 82 11.99 -0.30 1.40
CA LEU A 82 12.99 0.36 2.25
C LEU A 82 14.08 -0.53 2.89
N ASP A 83 14.12 -1.84 2.66
CA ASP A 83 14.99 -2.72 3.48
C ASP A 83 16.01 -3.61 2.74
N LEU A 84 16.30 -3.41 1.44
CA LEU A 84 17.28 -4.24 0.75
C LEU A 84 18.49 -3.46 0.21
N LEU A 85 19.64 -3.63 0.85
CA LEU A 85 20.93 -3.14 0.36
C LEU A 85 21.31 -3.79 -1.00
N PRO A 86 21.84 -3.03 -1.98
CA PRO A 86 22.17 -3.56 -3.29
C PRO A 86 23.42 -4.45 -3.25
N SER A 87 23.27 -5.72 -3.62
CA SER A 87 24.40 -6.57 -3.97
C SER A 87 24.79 -6.35 -5.42
N GLN A 88 26.01 -5.97 -5.68
CA GLN A 88 26.56 -5.81 -7.03
C GLN A 88 26.85 -7.19 -7.63
N ARG A 89 25.95 -7.72 -8.46
CA ARG A 89 26.16 -8.87 -9.33
C ARG A 89 25.74 -8.53 -10.76
N GLY A 90 26.40 -9.15 -11.76
CA GLY A 90 26.12 -8.89 -13.17
C GLY A 90 24.67 -9.21 -13.59
N VAL A 91 24.19 -8.61 -14.68
CA VAL A 91 22.76 -8.60 -15.09
C VAL A 91 22.19 -10.02 -15.21
N ASP A 92 22.91 -10.99 -15.75
CA ASP A 92 22.46 -12.39 -15.90
C ASP A 92 22.35 -13.14 -14.56
N GLY A 93 23.14 -12.75 -13.56
CA GLY A 93 23.05 -13.29 -12.20
C GLY A 93 21.85 -12.74 -11.44
N LEU A 94 21.48 -11.47 -11.68
CA LEU A 94 20.36 -10.81 -11.04
C LEU A 94 19.01 -11.42 -11.45
N GLU A 95 18.82 -11.74 -12.72
CA GLU A 95 17.58 -12.36 -13.21
C GLU A 95 17.35 -13.76 -12.62
N ARG A 96 18.41 -14.59 -12.56
CA ARG A 96 18.31 -15.92 -11.92
C ARG A 96 18.01 -15.85 -10.42
N ASP A 97 18.59 -14.88 -9.72
CA ASP A 97 18.30 -14.66 -8.32
C ASP A 97 16.86 -14.17 -8.11
N ASP A 98 16.34 -13.34 -9.03
CA ASP A 98 14.95 -12.87 -9.00
C ASP A 98 13.96 -14.02 -9.21
N ASP A 99 14.24 -14.91 -10.15
CA ASP A 99 13.42 -16.10 -10.43
C ASP A 99 13.44 -17.10 -9.26
N ALA A 100 14.59 -17.31 -8.65
CA ALA A 100 14.71 -18.17 -7.47
C ALA A 100 13.94 -17.58 -6.27
N GLN A 101 14.02 -16.26 -6.07
CA GLN A 101 13.30 -15.57 -5.02
C GLN A 101 11.78 -15.61 -5.25
N LEU A 102 11.32 -15.37 -6.48
CA LEU A 102 9.90 -15.49 -6.83
C LEU A 102 9.40 -16.92 -6.59
N SER A 103 10.15 -17.94 -7.03
CA SER A 103 9.78 -19.34 -6.82
C SER A 103 9.68 -19.70 -5.33
N ALA A 104 10.55 -19.14 -4.50
CA ALA A 104 10.49 -19.33 -3.03
C ALA A 104 9.22 -18.70 -2.43
N LEU A 105 8.85 -17.48 -2.88
CA LEU A 105 7.62 -16.81 -2.45
C LEU A 105 6.36 -17.58 -2.89
N GLN A 106 6.35 -18.08 -4.13
CA GLN A 106 5.26 -18.92 -4.63
C GLN A 106 5.10 -20.19 -3.78
N ALA A 107 6.20 -20.88 -3.48
CA ALA A 107 6.20 -22.09 -2.66
C ALA A 107 5.75 -21.78 -1.21
N ALA A 108 6.12 -20.63 -0.64
CA ALA A 108 5.67 -20.19 0.68
C ALA A 108 4.16 -19.89 0.68
N PHE A 109 3.67 -19.21 -0.35
CA PHE A 109 2.24 -18.95 -0.50
C PHE A 109 1.43 -20.24 -0.62
N GLU A 110 1.90 -21.22 -1.41
CA GLU A 110 1.22 -22.51 -1.57
C GLU A 110 1.11 -23.31 -0.27
N ARG A 111 1.96 -23.05 0.71
CA ARG A 111 1.85 -23.64 2.06
C ARG A 111 0.92 -22.87 2.99
N SER A 112 0.51 -21.66 2.61
CA SER A 112 -0.35 -20.82 3.43
C SER A 112 -1.80 -21.32 3.46
N GLU A 113 -2.54 -20.89 4.46
CA GLU A 113 -3.97 -21.20 4.57
C GLU A 113 -4.78 -20.67 3.39
N TRP A 114 -4.36 -19.55 2.80
CA TRP A 114 -5.10 -18.91 1.70
C TRP A 114 -4.96 -19.64 0.37
N ALA A 115 -3.89 -20.40 0.16
CA ALA A 115 -3.69 -21.14 -1.09
C ALA A 115 -4.86 -22.05 -1.49
N ASN A 116 -5.60 -22.55 -0.52
CA ASN A 116 -6.72 -23.47 -0.71
C ASN A 116 -8.11 -22.82 -0.53
N LEU A 117 -8.15 -21.51 -0.33
CA LEU A 117 -9.41 -20.76 -0.19
C LEU A 117 -9.81 -20.12 -1.50
N ALA A 118 -11.11 -20.01 -1.73
CA ALA A 118 -11.64 -19.19 -2.81
C ALA A 118 -11.81 -17.74 -2.30
N PRO A 119 -11.11 -16.76 -2.89
CA PRO A 119 -11.31 -15.36 -2.54
C PRO A 119 -12.63 -14.84 -3.11
N GLU A 120 -13.25 -13.90 -2.39
CA GLU A 120 -14.38 -13.12 -2.89
C GLU A 120 -13.93 -11.99 -3.83
N ALA A 121 -12.72 -11.48 -3.60
CA ALA A 121 -12.08 -10.50 -4.46
C ALA A 121 -10.55 -10.65 -4.40
N ILE A 122 -9.89 -10.36 -5.53
CA ILE A 122 -8.43 -10.31 -5.68
C ILE A 122 -8.08 -9.01 -6.40
N GLU A 123 -7.01 -8.34 -5.97
CA GLU A 123 -6.46 -7.10 -6.57
C GLU A 123 -7.56 -6.08 -6.86
N VAL A 124 -8.45 -5.86 -5.89
CA VAL A 124 -9.60 -4.97 -6.08
C VAL A 124 -9.25 -3.54 -5.71
N GLU A 125 -9.48 -2.60 -6.64
CA GLU A 125 -9.34 -1.17 -6.38
C GLU A 125 -10.66 -0.60 -5.86
N LEU A 126 -10.62 0.04 -4.70
CA LEU A 126 -11.74 0.72 -4.08
C LEU A 126 -11.39 2.19 -3.81
N HIS A 127 -12.37 3.06 -3.97
CA HIS A 127 -12.24 4.48 -3.73
C HIS A 127 -12.96 4.84 -2.43
N LEU A 128 -12.21 5.20 -1.40
CA LEU A 128 -12.73 5.59 -0.10
C LEU A 128 -12.75 7.12 0.03
N PRO A 129 -13.93 7.77 0.10
CA PRO A 129 -14.02 9.18 0.47
C PRO A 129 -13.51 9.38 1.90
N PHE A 130 -12.50 10.22 2.08
CA PHE A 130 -11.88 10.46 3.38
C PHE A 130 -11.32 11.88 3.48
N ALA A 131 -11.74 12.63 4.49
CA ALA A 131 -11.25 13.99 4.77
C ALA A 131 -11.29 14.93 3.56
N GLY A 132 -12.34 14.88 2.74
CA GLY A 132 -12.50 15.68 1.53
C GLY A 132 -11.62 15.25 0.36
N ARG A 133 -11.03 14.06 0.44
CA ARG A 133 -10.18 13.43 -0.58
C ARG A 133 -10.66 12.04 -0.91
N THR A 134 -10.08 11.44 -1.94
CA THR A 134 -10.32 10.04 -2.30
C THR A 134 -9.07 9.22 -1.97
N ILE A 135 -9.19 8.27 -1.05
CA ILE A 135 -8.15 7.29 -0.82
C ILE A 135 -8.33 6.13 -1.79
N ILE A 136 -7.28 5.82 -2.55
CA ILE A 136 -7.24 4.65 -3.43
C ILE A 136 -6.77 3.45 -2.62
N CYS A 137 -7.66 2.50 -2.41
CA CYS A 137 -7.38 1.25 -1.69
C CYS A 137 -7.24 0.12 -2.71
N ARG A 138 -6.03 -0.39 -2.92
CA ARG A 138 -5.80 -1.62 -3.68
C ARG A 138 -5.66 -2.75 -2.67
N ILE A 139 -6.69 -3.60 -2.62
CA ILE A 139 -6.78 -4.71 -1.68
C ILE A 139 -6.35 -5.97 -2.40
N ASP A 140 -5.32 -6.64 -1.90
CA ASP A 140 -4.74 -7.81 -2.57
C ASP A 140 -5.72 -8.98 -2.58
N ALA A 141 -6.34 -9.28 -1.42
CA ALA A 141 -7.32 -10.35 -1.35
C ALA A 141 -8.39 -10.12 -0.27
N VAL A 142 -9.60 -10.61 -0.55
CA VAL A 142 -10.68 -10.66 0.44
C VAL A 142 -11.29 -12.05 0.43
N PHE A 143 -11.48 -12.59 1.62
CA PHE A 143 -12.07 -13.90 1.86
C PHE A 143 -13.31 -13.80 2.73
N ARG A 144 -14.20 -14.77 2.59
CA ARG A 144 -15.32 -14.98 3.51
C ARG A 144 -14.93 -15.99 4.57
N ARG A 145 -15.07 -15.62 5.85
CA ARG A 145 -14.80 -16.48 7.01
C ARG A 145 -16.06 -16.61 7.87
N GLY A 146 -16.93 -17.53 7.52
CA GLY A 146 -18.26 -17.63 8.13
C GLY A 146 -19.06 -16.34 7.89
N ASP A 147 -19.47 -15.69 8.97
CA ASP A 147 -20.24 -14.43 8.89
C ASP A 147 -19.36 -13.17 8.75
N ARG A 148 -18.04 -13.32 8.80
CA ARG A 148 -17.09 -12.21 8.76
C ARG A 148 -16.35 -12.13 7.42
N TRP A 149 -15.86 -10.96 7.12
CA TRP A 149 -14.93 -10.72 6.03
C TRP A 149 -13.50 -10.71 6.53
N GLN A 150 -12.55 -11.15 5.72
CA GLN A 150 -11.13 -11.07 6.00
C GLN A 150 -10.42 -10.42 4.81
N VAL A 151 -9.86 -9.24 5.04
CA VAL A 151 -8.97 -8.56 4.09
C VAL A 151 -7.54 -8.97 4.40
N VAL A 152 -6.81 -9.42 3.39
CA VAL A 152 -5.41 -9.83 3.53
C VAL A 152 -4.57 -9.05 2.55
N ASP A 153 -3.47 -8.52 3.04
CA ASP A 153 -2.48 -7.79 2.26
C ASP A 153 -1.17 -8.59 2.25
N TRP A 154 -0.73 -8.98 1.06
CA TRP A 154 0.47 -9.79 0.84
C TRP A 154 1.71 -8.89 0.84
N LYS A 155 2.70 -9.24 1.65
CA LYS A 155 3.98 -8.54 1.70
C LYS A 155 5.11 -9.49 1.32
N THR A 156 5.82 -9.17 0.22
CA THR A 156 6.99 -9.94 -0.22
C THR A 156 8.26 -9.55 0.51
N GLY A 157 8.26 -8.38 1.16
CA GLY A 157 9.32 -7.91 2.05
C GLY A 157 9.29 -8.61 3.40
N ARG A 158 10.24 -8.23 4.26
CA ARG A 158 10.34 -8.78 5.62
C ARG A 158 9.27 -8.24 6.56
N ALA A 159 8.92 -9.04 7.53
CA ALA A 159 8.07 -8.61 8.63
C ALA A 159 8.69 -7.42 9.39
N PRO A 160 7.86 -6.51 9.96
CA PRO A 160 8.34 -5.39 10.76
C PRO A 160 9.20 -5.85 11.94
N ARG A 161 10.29 -5.13 12.19
CA ARG A 161 11.22 -5.48 13.27
C ARG A 161 10.74 -5.02 14.65
N ASP A 162 9.88 -4.00 14.65
CA ASP A 162 9.35 -3.43 15.89
C ASP A 162 7.90 -2.98 15.76
N ALA A 163 7.29 -2.71 16.91
CA ALA A 163 5.90 -2.29 17.00
C ALA A 163 5.65 -0.89 16.38
N ALA A 164 6.65 -0.04 16.25
CA ALA A 164 6.47 1.29 15.66
C ALA A 164 6.35 1.20 14.13
N GLU A 165 7.17 0.36 13.52
CA GLU A 165 7.08 0.05 12.09
C GLU A 165 5.75 -0.63 11.76
N LEU A 166 5.33 -1.63 12.57
CA LEU A 166 4.04 -2.29 12.41
C LEU A 166 2.89 -1.28 12.47
N ARG A 167 2.85 -0.41 13.50
CA ARG A 167 1.78 0.61 13.63
C ARG A 167 1.68 1.57 12.44
N ARG A 168 2.79 1.88 11.78
CA ARG A 168 2.76 2.69 10.55
C ARG A 168 2.09 1.94 9.39
N ARG A 169 2.40 0.65 9.24
CA ARG A 169 1.78 -0.20 8.20
C ARG A 169 0.29 -0.46 8.47
N GLU A 170 -0.11 -0.57 9.74
CA GLU A 170 -1.51 -0.79 10.15
C GLU A 170 -2.48 0.30 9.67
N LEU A 171 -2.00 1.51 9.37
CA LEU A 171 -2.82 2.57 8.76
C LEU A 171 -3.43 2.12 7.43
N GLN A 172 -2.68 1.39 6.62
CA GLN A 172 -3.16 0.84 5.35
C GLN A 172 -4.30 -0.16 5.58
N LEU A 173 -4.13 -1.09 6.51
CA LEU A 173 -5.18 -2.07 6.85
C LEU A 173 -6.45 -1.42 7.42
N ALA A 174 -6.32 -0.35 8.19
CA ALA A 174 -7.47 0.38 8.69
C ALA A 174 -8.29 1.02 7.56
N LEU A 175 -7.62 1.58 6.55
CA LEU A 175 -8.28 2.11 5.35
C LEU A 175 -8.92 1.01 4.52
N TYR A 176 -8.25 -0.12 4.33
CA TYR A 176 -8.78 -1.27 3.61
C TYR A 176 -10.03 -1.84 4.27
N ARG A 177 -10.00 -1.95 5.61
CA ARG A 177 -11.16 -2.34 6.41
C ARG A 177 -12.37 -1.43 6.15
N LEU A 178 -12.17 -0.11 6.20
CA LEU A 178 -13.24 0.86 5.96
C LEU A 178 -13.75 0.78 4.50
N ALA A 179 -12.83 0.72 3.54
CA ALA A 179 -13.18 0.66 2.13
C ALA A 179 -14.00 -0.59 1.80
N TRP A 180 -13.60 -1.76 2.33
CA TRP A 180 -14.35 -2.99 2.12
C TRP A 180 -15.69 -2.98 2.82
N ALA A 181 -15.75 -2.56 4.09
CA ALA A 181 -16.99 -2.44 4.85
C ALA A 181 -18.01 -1.56 4.13
N ASN A 182 -17.58 -0.41 3.62
CA ASN A 182 -18.42 0.49 2.82
C ASN A 182 -18.88 -0.17 1.51
N ARG A 183 -18.00 -0.92 0.84
CA ARG A 183 -18.30 -1.60 -0.42
C ARG A 183 -19.41 -2.63 -0.31
N VAL A 184 -19.41 -3.38 0.81
CA VAL A 184 -20.36 -4.48 1.03
C VAL A 184 -21.51 -4.11 1.99
N GLY A 185 -21.51 -2.91 2.57
CA GLY A 185 -22.58 -2.40 3.41
C GLY A 185 -22.65 -3.06 4.80
N VAL A 186 -21.49 -3.39 5.39
CA VAL A 186 -21.41 -3.98 6.74
C VAL A 186 -20.70 -3.04 7.72
N ALA A 187 -20.79 -3.33 9.01
CA ALA A 187 -20.01 -2.58 10.00
C ALA A 187 -18.51 -2.89 9.84
N PRO A 188 -17.60 -1.91 10.00
CA PRO A 188 -16.17 -2.18 9.97
C PRO A 188 -15.74 -3.26 10.97
N ALA A 189 -16.46 -3.44 12.07
CA ALA A 189 -16.22 -4.49 13.05
C ALA A 189 -16.40 -5.91 12.49
N ASP A 190 -17.15 -6.10 11.38
CA ASP A 190 -17.38 -7.38 10.74
C ASP A 190 -16.30 -7.72 9.69
N VAL A 191 -15.29 -6.85 9.56
CA VAL A 191 -14.16 -7.02 8.63
C VAL A 191 -12.88 -7.19 9.44
N ASP A 192 -12.28 -8.34 9.39
CA ASP A 192 -10.95 -8.63 9.91
C ASP A 192 -9.89 -8.25 8.88
N VAL A 193 -8.70 -7.91 9.35
CA VAL A 193 -7.59 -7.51 8.48
C VAL A 193 -6.29 -8.18 8.93
N ALA A 194 -5.43 -8.54 7.99
CA ALA A 194 -4.14 -9.14 8.28
C ALA A 194 -3.10 -8.77 7.22
N PHE A 195 -1.83 -8.71 7.62
CA PHE A 195 -0.71 -8.85 6.71
C PHE A 195 -0.28 -10.30 6.64
N PHE A 196 0.12 -10.74 5.46
CA PHE A 196 0.87 -11.98 5.32
C PHE A 196 2.24 -11.69 4.70
N PHE A 197 3.28 -11.77 5.53
CA PHE A 197 4.67 -11.66 5.12
C PHE A 197 5.10 -12.99 4.52
N VAL A 198 5.00 -13.08 3.20
CA VAL A 198 5.12 -14.34 2.46
C VAL A 198 6.49 -15.01 2.64
N ALA A 199 7.56 -14.21 2.57
CA ALA A 199 8.93 -14.74 2.72
C ALA A 199 9.20 -15.34 4.10
N ASP A 200 8.54 -14.81 5.13
CA ASP A 200 8.68 -15.24 6.52
C ASP A 200 7.58 -16.24 6.92
N GLU A 201 6.63 -16.53 6.02
CA GLU A 201 5.42 -17.34 6.29
C GLU A 201 4.67 -16.85 7.55
N LEU A 202 4.70 -15.54 7.80
CA LEU A 202 4.19 -14.92 9.02
C LEU A 202 2.91 -14.13 8.77
N VAL A 203 1.85 -14.49 9.49
CA VAL A 203 0.62 -13.72 9.55
C VAL A 203 0.69 -12.74 10.70
N VAL A 204 0.45 -11.48 10.42
CA VAL A 204 0.37 -10.42 11.43
C VAL A 204 -1.02 -9.83 11.44
N VAL A 205 -1.73 -10.06 12.52
CA VAL A 205 -3.05 -9.46 12.79
C VAL A 205 -2.85 -8.32 13.77
N PRO A 206 -3.25 -7.08 13.44
CA PRO A 206 -3.18 -5.97 14.38
C PRO A 206 -4.01 -6.26 15.65
N GLU A 207 -3.44 -6.01 16.82
CA GLU A 207 -4.18 -6.11 18.08
C GLU A 207 -5.39 -5.17 18.11
N ARG A 208 -5.24 -4.01 17.48
CA ARG A 208 -6.28 -3.00 17.35
C ARG A 208 -6.20 -2.32 15.99
N VAL A 209 -7.29 -2.33 15.25
CA VAL A 209 -7.41 -1.58 14.02
C VAL A 209 -8.03 -0.21 14.30
N LEU A 210 -7.42 0.86 13.81
CA LEU A 210 -7.92 2.22 13.98
C LEU A 210 -9.30 2.38 13.36
N ASP A 211 -10.17 3.11 14.05
CA ASP A 211 -11.45 3.52 13.49
C ASP A 211 -11.31 4.79 12.62
N GLU A 212 -12.36 5.13 11.89
CA GLU A 212 -12.38 6.28 10.99
C GLU A 212 -12.13 7.60 11.75
N ALA A 213 -12.68 7.76 12.93
CA ALA A 213 -12.52 8.97 13.73
C ALA A 213 -11.05 9.15 14.18
N GLU A 214 -10.38 8.07 14.54
CA GLU A 214 -8.96 8.11 14.92
C GLU A 214 -8.06 8.36 13.72
N LEU A 215 -8.33 7.73 12.58
CA LEU A 215 -7.63 8.01 11.32
C LEU A 215 -7.77 9.48 10.93
N LEU A 216 -9.01 10.03 11.02
CA LEU A 216 -9.28 11.43 10.72
C LEU A 216 -8.54 12.38 11.67
N ARG A 217 -8.49 12.08 12.97
CA ARG A 217 -7.70 12.87 13.93
C ARG A 217 -6.22 12.90 13.57
N ARG A 218 -5.61 11.74 13.25
CA ARG A 218 -4.19 11.65 12.85
C ARG A 218 -3.92 12.42 11.58
N TRP A 219 -4.78 12.26 10.59
CA TRP A 219 -4.71 12.99 9.33
C TRP A 219 -4.77 14.50 9.55
N THR A 220 -5.78 14.99 10.27
CA THR A 220 -5.98 16.41 10.52
C THR A 220 -4.80 17.02 11.29
N ALA A 221 -4.26 16.29 12.27
CA ALA A 221 -3.08 16.74 13.01
C ALA A 221 -1.85 16.87 12.10
N ALA A 222 -1.62 15.92 11.20
CA ALA A 222 -0.47 15.94 10.29
C ALA A 222 -0.58 17.03 9.20
N VAL A 223 -1.78 17.21 8.65
CA VAL A 223 -2.00 18.10 7.51
C VAL A 223 -2.29 19.54 7.96
N GLY A 224 -2.95 19.72 9.13
CA GLY A 224 -3.32 21.02 9.68
C GLY A 224 -2.16 21.86 10.22
N THR A 225 -0.99 21.27 10.49
CA THR A 225 0.19 21.98 10.97
C THR A 225 0.93 22.79 9.90
N GLY A 226 0.57 22.59 8.61
CA GLY A 226 1.21 23.28 7.48
C GLY A 226 0.70 24.70 7.16
N THR A 227 -0.29 25.23 7.90
CA THR A 227 -0.88 26.56 7.56
C THR A 227 -0.39 27.70 8.47
N THR A 228 0.60 27.48 9.34
CA THR A 228 1.13 28.53 10.23
C THR A 228 2.62 28.75 10.01
N GLY A 229 2.99 29.26 8.83
CA GLY A 229 4.32 29.76 8.55
C GLY A 229 4.19 30.98 7.66
N ARG A 230 4.22 32.14 8.30
CA ARG A 230 4.35 33.49 7.69
C ARG A 230 5.63 33.61 6.87
#